data_4e3edf68261f1ddce3f262092d605842
#
_entry.id   4e3edf68261f1ddce3f262092d605842
#
_cell.length_a   1.000
_cell.length_b   1.000
_cell.length_c   1.000
_cell.angle_alpha   90.00
_cell.angle_beta   90.00
_cell.angle_gamma   90.00
#
_symmetry.space_group_name_H-M   'P 1'
#
loop_
_entity.id
_entity.type
_entity.pdbx_description
1 polymer ?
#
loop_
_entity_poly.entity_id
_entity_poly.type
_entity_poly.pdbx_seq_one_letter_code
_entity_poly.pdbx_strand_id
1 'polypeptide(L)'
;EISDPNVVEWARQIRGQMQPADVELLNSITKRFVDAGARTDIKKWMQSVELTACRAGFVLCNDLEIAARMIQAEPPMGAVDLTPKEKIQELILFSVSESYFRLREALGIQIQVSG
;
A
#
# COMPACT_ATOMS: atom_id res chain seq x y z
N GLU A 1 -16.26 19.66 13.08
CA GLU A 1 -16.89 19.02 14.24
C GLU A 1 -17.41 17.66 13.79
N ILE A 2 -16.77 16.58 14.27
CA ILE A 2 -17.16 15.21 13.88
C ILE A 2 -18.40 14.87 14.72
N SER A 3 -19.55 14.88 14.09
CA SER A 3 -20.85 14.68 14.77
C SER A 3 -21.34 13.22 14.74
N ASP A 4 -20.58 12.28 14.17
CA ASP A 4 -20.96 10.87 14.14
C ASP A 4 -20.65 10.19 15.49
N PRO A 5 -21.68 9.71 16.24
CA PRO A 5 -21.49 9.07 17.54
C PRO A 5 -20.59 7.83 17.48
N ASN A 6 -20.60 7.11 16.38
CA ASN A 6 -19.76 5.91 16.21
C ASN A 6 -18.27 6.27 16.12
N VAL A 7 -17.94 7.35 15.42
CA VAL A 7 -16.57 7.84 15.31
C VAL A 7 -16.04 8.31 16.67
N VAL A 8 -16.87 9.01 17.44
CA VAL A 8 -16.51 9.46 18.79
C VAL A 8 -16.25 8.27 19.72
N GLU A 9 -17.10 7.23 19.67
CA GLU A 9 -16.95 6.04 20.49
C GLU A 9 -15.69 5.26 20.11
N TRP A 10 -15.41 5.07 18.83
CA TRP A 10 -14.18 4.41 18.36
C TRP A 10 -12.92 5.19 18.75
N ALA A 11 -12.96 6.50 18.61
CA ALA A 11 -11.85 7.37 19.01
C ALA A 11 -11.56 7.21 20.52
N ARG A 12 -12.59 7.12 21.35
CA ARG A 12 -12.46 6.90 22.79
C ARG A 12 -11.84 5.55 23.10
N GLN A 13 -12.30 4.47 22.46
CA GLN A 13 -11.79 3.12 22.64
C GLN A 13 -10.32 3.01 22.23
N ILE A 14 -9.96 3.54 21.07
CA ILE A 14 -8.58 3.54 20.57
C ILE A 14 -7.68 4.33 21.51
N ARG A 15 -8.11 5.53 21.93
CA ARG A 15 -7.35 6.38 22.85
C ARG A 15 -7.11 5.70 24.20
N GLY A 16 -8.07 4.90 24.68
CA GLY A 16 -7.93 4.15 25.93
C GLY A 16 -6.88 3.02 25.87
N GLN A 17 -6.51 2.59 24.66
CA GLN A 17 -5.50 1.55 24.44
C GLN A 17 -4.12 2.12 24.08
N MET A 18 -4.01 3.42 23.80
CA MET A 18 -2.76 4.08 23.42
C MET A 18 -1.95 4.48 24.63
N GLN A 19 -0.64 4.32 24.53
CA GLN A 19 0.28 4.87 25.50
C GLN A 19 0.44 6.39 25.33
N PRO A 20 0.84 7.16 26.35
CA PRO A 20 1.03 8.61 26.22
C PRO A 20 1.96 9.03 25.07
N ALA A 21 3.02 8.27 24.84
CA ALA A 21 3.95 8.52 23.75
C ALA A 21 3.29 8.37 22.35
N ASP A 22 2.39 7.40 22.21
CA ASP A 22 1.64 7.19 20.95
C ASP A 22 0.67 8.34 20.69
N VAL A 23 0.05 8.87 21.76
CA VAL A 23 -0.85 10.04 21.66
C VAL A 23 -0.08 11.28 21.22
N GLU A 24 1.11 11.52 21.77
CA GLU A 24 1.96 12.63 21.34
C GLU A 24 2.40 12.51 19.88
N LEU A 25 2.79 11.30 19.47
CA LEU A 25 3.15 11.02 18.08
C LEU A 25 1.97 11.28 17.14
N LEU A 26 0.79 10.77 17.49
CA LEU A 26 -0.43 10.97 16.71
C LEU A 26 -0.78 12.45 16.59
N ASN A 27 -0.69 13.22 17.69
CA ASN A 27 -0.92 14.66 17.69
C ASN A 27 0.06 15.39 16.77
N SER A 28 1.34 15.03 16.81
CA SER A 28 2.36 15.59 15.94
C SER A 28 2.08 15.33 14.47
N ILE A 29 1.72 14.08 14.11
CA ILE A 29 1.36 13.70 12.74
C ILE A 29 0.10 14.44 12.29
N THR A 30 -0.92 14.51 13.14
CA THR A 30 -2.19 15.20 12.84
C THR A 30 -1.95 16.69 12.59
N LYS A 31 -1.11 17.33 13.43
CA LYS A 31 -0.75 18.73 13.24
C LYS A 31 -0.08 18.96 11.89
N ARG A 32 0.92 18.14 11.55
CA ARG A 32 1.61 18.22 10.25
C ARG A 32 0.66 18.04 9.08
N PHE A 33 -0.31 17.13 9.20
CA PHE A 33 -1.33 16.90 8.18
C PHE A 33 -2.23 18.13 8.00
N VAL A 34 -2.67 18.72 9.10
CA VAL A 34 -3.50 19.94 9.08
C VAL A 34 -2.72 21.12 8.49
N ASP A 35 -1.46 21.32 8.91
CA ASP A 35 -0.57 22.37 8.40
C ASP A 35 -0.30 22.20 6.89
N ALA A 36 -0.31 20.98 6.38
CA ALA A 36 -0.21 20.67 4.95
C ALA A 36 -1.53 20.85 4.16
N GLY A 37 -2.58 21.38 4.81
CA GLY A 37 -3.87 21.70 4.19
C GLY A 37 -4.96 20.65 4.36
N ALA A 38 -4.76 19.65 5.21
CA ALA A 38 -5.73 18.60 5.58
C ALA A 38 -6.44 17.93 4.40
N ARG A 39 -5.76 17.78 3.26
CA ARG A 39 -6.31 17.16 2.07
C ARG A 39 -5.75 15.75 1.90
N THR A 40 -6.64 14.78 1.88
CA THR A 40 -6.30 13.38 1.60
C THR A 40 -7.11 12.91 0.41
N ASP A 41 -6.43 12.39 -0.59
CA ASP A 41 -7.07 11.66 -1.68
C ASP A 41 -7.11 10.16 -1.32
N ILE A 42 -8.21 9.75 -0.70
CA ILE A 42 -8.42 8.37 -0.25
C ILE A 42 -8.37 7.39 -1.44
N LYS A 43 -8.90 7.79 -2.59
CA LYS A 43 -8.85 6.97 -3.81
C LYS A 43 -7.41 6.69 -4.22
N LYS A 44 -6.59 7.72 -4.28
CA LYS A 44 -5.16 7.62 -4.58
C LYS A 44 -4.40 6.75 -3.58
N TRP A 45 -4.72 6.89 -2.30
CA TRP A 45 -4.14 6.07 -1.25
C TRP A 45 -4.51 4.59 -1.43
N MET A 46 -5.78 4.27 -1.69
CA MET A 46 -6.23 2.91 -1.95
C MET A 46 -5.57 2.30 -3.19
N GLN A 47 -5.43 3.07 -4.27
CA GLN A 47 -4.71 2.65 -5.47
C GLN A 47 -3.23 2.33 -5.15
N SER A 48 -2.59 3.15 -4.33
CA SER A 48 -1.19 2.94 -3.91
C SER A 48 -1.03 1.67 -3.07
N VAL A 49 -1.97 1.38 -2.17
CA VAL A 49 -1.99 0.14 -1.38
C VAL A 49 -2.14 -1.08 -2.29
N GLU A 50 -3.05 -1.04 -3.25
CA GLU A 50 -3.30 -2.11 -4.21
C GLU A 50 -2.05 -2.39 -5.07
N LEU A 51 -1.44 -1.35 -5.62
CA LEU A 51 -0.22 -1.48 -6.41
C LEU A 51 0.96 -2.01 -5.58
N THR A 52 1.06 -1.60 -4.32
CA THR A 52 2.07 -2.10 -3.40
C THR A 52 1.88 -3.59 -3.13
N ALA A 53 0.65 -4.05 -2.94
CA ALA A 53 0.34 -5.47 -2.77
C ALA A 53 0.71 -6.28 -4.02
N CYS A 54 0.37 -5.79 -5.22
CA CYS A 54 0.76 -6.41 -6.49
C CYS A 54 2.28 -6.51 -6.64
N ARG A 55 3.02 -5.46 -6.31
CA ARG A 55 4.49 -5.43 -6.36
C ARG A 55 5.11 -6.41 -5.36
N ALA A 56 4.59 -6.49 -4.14
CA ALA A 56 5.06 -7.43 -3.13
C ALA A 56 4.87 -8.89 -3.60
N GLY A 57 3.70 -9.22 -4.13
CA GLY A 57 3.44 -10.54 -4.71
C GLY A 57 4.38 -10.87 -5.87
N PHE A 58 4.65 -9.91 -6.74
CA PHE A 58 5.55 -10.09 -7.86
C PHE A 58 7.01 -10.29 -7.42
N VAL A 59 7.48 -9.57 -6.41
CA VAL A 59 8.83 -9.77 -5.83
C VAL A 59 9.03 -11.22 -5.39
N LEU A 60 7.99 -11.83 -4.83
CA LEU A 60 8.05 -13.21 -4.36
C LEU A 60 7.96 -14.24 -5.50
N CYS A 61 7.04 -14.08 -6.44
CA CYS A 61 6.83 -15.07 -7.50
C CYS A 61 7.83 -14.92 -8.65
N ASN A 62 8.35 -13.73 -8.90
CA ASN A 62 9.30 -13.40 -9.99
C ASN A 62 8.89 -13.94 -11.38
N ASP A 63 7.60 -14.04 -11.60
CA ASP A 63 7.03 -14.50 -12.85
C ASP A 63 5.91 -13.56 -13.28
N LEU A 64 6.19 -12.76 -14.31
CA LEU A 64 5.26 -11.73 -14.79
C LEU A 64 4.01 -12.34 -15.43
N GLU A 65 4.13 -13.50 -16.07
CA GLU A 65 2.99 -14.18 -16.69
C GLU A 65 2.02 -14.70 -15.62
N ILE A 66 2.56 -15.34 -14.57
CA ILE A 66 1.76 -15.82 -13.44
C ILE A 66 1.09 -14.64 -12.74
N ALA A 67 1.84 -13.57 -12.45
CA ALA A 67 1.31 -12.37 -11.81
C ALA A 67 0.18 -11.74 -12.65
N ALA A 68 0.34 -11.64 -13.96
CA ALA A 68 -0.67 -11.12 -14.86
C ALA A 68 -1.93 -11.99 -14.88
N ARG A 69 -1.80 -13.31 -14.91
CA ARG A 69 -2.94 -14.23 -14.84
C ARG A 69 -3.71 -14.08 -13.52
N MET A 70 -3.01 -13.95 -12.40
CA MET A 70 -3.64 -13.77 -11.10
C MET A 70 -4.40 -12.45 -11.03
N ILE A 71 -3.82 -11.35 -11.51
CA ILE A 71 -4.47 -10.04 -11.55
C ILE A 71 -5.73 -10.08 -12.44
N GLN A 72 -5.68 -10.79 -13.57
CA GLN A 72 -6.83 -10.94 -14.46
C GLN A 72 -7.95 -11.78 -13.85
N ALA A 73 -7.62 -12.73 -12.98
CA ALA A 73 -8.57 -13.61 -12.31
C ALA A 73 -9.20 -12.97 -11.05
N GLU A 74 -8.63 -11.87 -10.54
CA GLU A 74 -9.18 -11.17 -9.38
C GLU A 74 -10.55 -10.58 -9.70
N PRO A 75 -11.53 -10.76 -8.79
CA PRO A 75 -12.79 -10.05 -8.93
C PRO A 75 -12.56 -8.54 -8.79
N PRO A 76 -13.30 -7.71 -9.55
CA PRO A 76 -13.16 -6.27 -9.44
C PRO A 76 -13.51 -5.81 -8.02
N MET A 77 -12.53 -5.27 -7.31
CA MET A 77 -12.75 -4.63 -6.02
C MET A 77 -13.29 -3.22 -6.30
N GLY A 78 -14.60 -3.06 -6.16
CA GLY A 78 -15.35 -1.88 -6.58
C GLY A 78 -14.96 -0.53 -5.96
N ALA A 79 -14.02 -0.51 -5.01
CA ALA A 79 -13.54 0.71 -4.37
C ALA A 79 -12.23 1.23 -5.01
N VAL A 80 -11.50 0.36 -5.72
CA VAL A 80 -10.22 0.72 -6.37
C VAL A 80 -10.43 0.74 -7.87
N ASP A 81 -10.36 1.93 -8.44
CA ASP A 81 -10.60 2.19 -9.87
C ASP A 81 -9.30 1.96 -10.67
N LEU A 82 -8.77 0.73 -10.56
CA LEU A 82 -7.62 0.26 -11.30
C LEU A 82 -8.02 -0.96 -12.12
N THR A 83 -7.87 -0.87 -13.41
CA THR A 83 -8.09 -2.00 -14.33
C THR A 83 -6.95 -3.03 -14.21
N PRO A 84 -7.21 -4.32 -14.50
CA PRO A 84 -6.15 -5.32 -14.58
C PRO A 84 -5.01 -4.92 -15.53
N LYS A 85 -5.32 -4.25 -16.61
CA LYS A 85 -4.33 -3.73 -17.57
C LYS A 85 -3.38 -2.71 -16.93
N GLU A 86 -3.92 -1.76 -16.17
CA GLU A 86 -3.12 -0.76 -15.46
C GLU A 86 -2.23 -1.40 -14.41
N LYS A 87 -2.74 -2.35 -13.64
CA LYS A 87 -1.95 -3.12 -12.67
C LYS A 87 -0.79 -3.86 -13.33
N ILE A 88 -1.04 -4.51 -14.46
CA ILE A 88 -0.02 -5.26 -15.20
C ILE A 88 1.03 -4.30 -15.79
N GLN A 89 0.63 -3.15 -16.34
CA GLN A 89 1.56 -2.14 -16.83
C GLN A 89 2.49 -1.63 -15.73
N GLU A 90 1.96 -1.37 -14.54
CA GLU A 90 2.74 -0.99 -13.37
C GLU A 90 3.73 -2.08 -12.95
N LEU A 91 3.34 -3.36 -13.01
CA LEU A 91 4.25 -4.46 -12.72
C LEU A 91 5.37 -4.59 -13.76
N ILE A 92 5.08 -4.37 -15.03
CA ILE A 92 6.10 -4.38 -16.09
C ILE A 92 7.14 -3.29 -15.82
N LEU A 93 6.72 -2.07 -15.51
CA LEU A 93 7.62 -0.97 -15.17
C LEU A 93 8.42 -1.27 -13.91
N PHE A 94 7.79 -1.84 -12.90
CA PHE A 94 8.45 -2.22 -11.67
C PHE A 94 9.49 -3.32 -11.89
N SER A 95 9.20 -4.30 -12.74
CA SER A 95 10.08 -5.46 -13.01
C SER A 95 11.45 -5.08 -13.58
N VAL A 96 11.57 -3.92 -14.22
CA VAL A 96 12.81 -3.39 -14.77
C VAL A 96 13.41 -2.26 -13.92
N SER A 97 12.82 -1.98 -12.76
CA SER A 97 13.28 -0.91 -11.86
C SER A 97 14.43 -1.37 -10.97
N GLU A 98 15.29 -0.44 -10.62
CA GLU A 98 16.35 -0.69 -9.64
C GLU A 98 15.79 -1.11 -8.27
N SER A 99 14.65 -0.56 -7.87
CA SER A 99 13.96 -0.92 -6.63
C SER A 99 13.59 -2.41 -6.56
N TYR A 100 13.15 -2.98 -7.67
CA TYR A 100 12.84 -4.40 -7.76
C TYR A 100 14.08 -5.27 -7.52
N PHE A 101 15.19 -4.96 -8.18
CA PHE A 101 16.44 -5.70 -8.03
C PHE A 101 17.02 -5.58 -6.62
N ARG A 102 17.00 -4.38 -6.04
CA ARG A 102 17.43 -4.16 -4.66
C ARG A 102 16.59 -4.92 -3.64
N LEU A 103 15.28 -4.98 -3.83
CA LEU A 103 14.40 -5.75 -2.96
C LEU A 103 14.70 -7.24 -3.02
N ARG A 104 14.90 -7.79 -4.21
CA ARG A 104 15.25 -9.19 -4.37
C ARG A 104 16.62 -9.51 -3.77
N GLU A 105 17.58 -8.63 -3.93
CA GLU A 105 18.88 -8.74 -3.30
C GLU A 105 18.78 -8.74 -1.77
N ALA A 106 18.06 -7.78 -1.21
CA ALA A 106 17.87 -7.66 0.24
C ALA A 106 17.13 -8.86 0.86
N LEU A 107 16.24 -9.49 0.09
CA LEU A 107 15.51 -10.69 0.52
C LEU A 107 16.28 -12.00 0.26
N GLY A 108 17.46 -11.94 -0.34
CA GLY A 108 18.25 -13.13 -0.68
C GLY A 108 17.62 -14.02 -1.76
N ILE A 109 16.69 -13.48 -2.57
CA ILE A 109 16.00 -14.20 -3.66
C ILE A 109 16.69 -13.92 -5.00
N GLN A 110 17.99 -13.81 -5.01
CA GLN A 110 18.76 -13.64 -6.24
C GLN A 110 18.81 -14.96 -7.02
N ILE A 111 18.70 -14.84 -8.34
CA ILE A 111 19.08 -15.94 -9.21
C ILE A 111 20.61 -16.04 -9.13
N GLN A 112 21.11 -17.07 -8.50
CA GLN A 112 22.54 -17.43 -8.63
C GLN A 112 22.72 -17.87 -10.07
N VAL A 113 23.27 -17.00 -10.89
CA VAL A 113 23.83 -17.42 -12.17
C VAL A 113 25.07 -18.24 -11.84
N SER A 114 24.90 -19.56 -11.84
CA SER A 114 26.03 -20.48 -11.77
C SER A 114 26.89 -20.21 -13.00
N GLY A 115 27.98 -19.53 -12.79
CA GLY A 115 29.00 -19.37 -13.81
C GLY A 115 29.76 -20.67 -14.01
#